data_0b322d43823bed3c7550dfd9222424cd
#
_entry.id   0b322d43823bed3c7550dfd9222424cd
#
_cell.length_a   1.000
_cell.length_b   1.000
_cell.length_c   1.000
_cell.angle_alpha   90.00
_cell.angle_beta   90.00
_cell.angle_gamma   90.00
#
_symmetry.space_group_name_H-M   'P 1'
#
loop_
_entity.id
_entity.type
_entity.pdbx_description
1 polymer ?
#
loop_
_entity_poly.entity_id
_entity_poly.type
_entity_poly.pdbx_seq_one_letter_code
_entity_poly.pdbx_strand_id
1 'polypeptide(L)'
;MTISALTGMVHDLEEMEEPVVVVLFGDHKPWGGNGNSAYEGIGADFSMTSLESFYEYYSTPYLIWANSAAKEVLNNDFEGDGGDFSPCFLMQELFDQCGWTGPSYLQFTREVRQATPLVHQQGLYLTPDGQLTDTLEEEQLSLIHI
;
A
#
# COMPACT_ATOMS: atom_id res chain seq x y z
N MET A 1 16.68 -1.66 -7.65
CA MET A 1 17.08 -3.03 -7.26
C MET A 1 16.70 -3.99 -8.39
N THR A 2 17.57 -4.92 -8.79
CA THR A 2 17.24 -5.92 -9.81
C THR A 2 16.47 -7.09 -9.18
N ILE A 3 15.69 -7.82 -9.98
CA ILE A 3 14.96 -9.03 -9.53
C ILE A 3 15.92 -10.05 -8.90
N SER A 4 17.09 -10.25 -9.50
CA SER A 4 18.12 -11.17 -8.98
C SER A 4 18.64 -10.75 -7.60
N ALA A 5 18.84 -9.44 -7.36
CA ALA A 5 19.27 -8.95 -6.05
C ALA A 5 18.18 -9.12 -4.99
N LEU A 6 16.91 -8.89 -5.36
CA LEU A 6 15.77 -9.12 -4.47
C LEU A 6 15.63 -10.59 -4.09
N THR A 7 15.73 -11.49 -5.09
CA THR A 7 15.65 -12.94 -4.85
C THR A 7 16.79 -13.42 -3.93
N GLY A 8 18.02 -12.93 -4.13
CA GLY A 8 19.15 -13.26 -3.25
C GLY A 8 18.91 -12.78 -1.81
N MET A 9 18.45 -11.52 -1.65
CA MET A 9 18.13 -10.98 -0.33
C MET A 9 17.04 -11.79 0.39
N VAL A 10 15.95 -12.13 -0.30
CA VAL A 10 14.86 -12.92 0.29
C VAL A 10 15.36 -14.32 0.69
N HIS A 11 16.20 -14.95 -0.13
CA HIS A 11 16.80 -16.24 0.21
C HIS A 11 17.69 -16.15 1.47
N ASP A 12 18.55 -15.15 1.55
CA ASP A 12 19.43 -14.96 2.71
C ASP A 12 18.62 -14.69 4.00
N LEU A 13 17.53 -13.90 3.90
CA LEU A 13 16.65 -13.61 5.02
C LEU A 13 15.82 -14.82 5.47
N GLU A 14 15.44 -15.72 4.53
CA GLU A 14 14.71 -16.95 4.87
C GLU A 14 15.57 -17.92 5.70
N GLU A 15 16.89 -17.94 5.47
CA GLU A 15 17.85 -18.79 6.20
C GLU A 15 18.16 -18.27 7.62
N MET A 16 17.69 -17.07 7.98
CA MET A 16 17.92 -16.51 9.32
C MET A 16 17.03 -17.18 10.37
N GLU A 17 17.61 -17.45 11.55
CA GLU A 17 16.86 -17.94 12.71
C GLU A 17 16.09 -16.83 13.43
N GLU A 18 16.49 -15.57 13.24
CA GLU A 18 15.80 -14.41 13.79
C GLU A 18 14.53 -14.10 13.02
N PRO A 19 13.43 -13.75 13.70
CA PRO A 19 12.20 -13.31 13.04
C PRO A 19 12.43 -12.03 12.22
N VAL A 20 12.17 -12.10 10.92
CA VAL A 20 12.33 -10.98 9.98
C VAL A 20 11.03 -10.74 9.22
N VAL A 21 10.57 -9.49 9.22
CA VAL A 21 9.49 -9.02 8.34
C VAL A 21 10.03 -7.93 7.43
N VAL A 22 9.75 -8.02 6.15
CA VAL A 22 10.21 -7.07 5.13
C VAL A 22 9.01 -6.40 4.48
N VAL A 23 9.05 -5.08 4.40
CA VAL A 23 8.07 -4.28 3.64
C VAL A 23 8.76 -3.70 2.42
N LEU A 24 8.24 -4.03 1.25
CA LEU A 24 8.68 -3.48 -0.04
C LEU A 24 7.53 -2.69 -0.64
N PHE A 25 7.82 -1.52 -1.15
CA PHE A 25 6.80 -0.69 -1.81
C PHE A 25 7.43 0.18 -2.88
N GLY A 26 6.64 0.53 -3.89
CA GLY A 26 7.00 1.55 -4.86
C GLY A 26 6.64 2.93 -4.32
N ASP A 27 7.59 3.86 -4.37
CA ASP A 27 7.37 5.26 -4.00
C ASP A 27 6.69 6.05 -5.13
N HIS A 28 6.98 5.70 -6.37
CA HIS A 28 6.36 6.24 -7.59
C HIS A 28 6.64 5.32 -8.79
N LYS A 29 5.89 5.51 -9.86
CA LYS A 29 6.21 4.85 -11.13
C LYS A 29 7.49 5.43 -11.75
N PRO A 30 8.31 4.62 -12.43
CA PRO A 30 9.45 5.08 -13.21
C PRO A 30 9.02 6.12 -14.29
N TRP A 31 9.94 6.95 -14.70
CA TRP A 31 9.68 7.85 -15.81
C TRP A 31 9.42 7.09 -17.13
N GLY A 32 8.25 7.29 -17.71
CA GLY A 32 7.74 6.58 -18.89
C GLY A 32 8.04 7.28 -20.23
N GLY A 33 8.99 8.20 -20.27
CA GLY A 33 9.26 8.99 -21.47
C GLY A 33 8.37 10.23 -21.59
N ASN A 34 8.56 11.00 -22.65
CA ASN A 34 7.75 12.18 -22.92
C ASN A 34 6.29 11.76 -23.17
N GLY A 35 5.36 12.39 -22.44
CA GLY A 35 3.94 12.08 -22.52
C GLY A 35 3.58 10.67 -22.04
N ASN A 36 4.43 10.05 -21.21
CA ASN A 36 4.23 8.69 -20.71
C ASN A 36 4.14 7.58 -21.80
N SER A 37 4.78 7.81 -22.94
CA SER A 37 4.67 6.95 -24.13
C SER A 37 5.01 5.48 -23.91
N ALA A 38 5.90 5.17 -22.94
CA ALA A 38 6.21 3.78 -22.59
C ALA A 38 5.02 3.08 -21.93
N TYR A 39 4.23 3.79 -21.15
CA TYR A 39 3.04 3.28 -20.49
C TYR A 39 1.86 3.12 -21.46
N GLU A 40 1.68 4.07 -22.36
CA GLU A 40 0.71 3.95 -23.47
C GLU A 40 1.00 2.70 -24.32
N GLY A 41 2.29 2.41 -24.56
CA GLY A 41 2.72 1.24 -25.33
C GLY A 41 2.35 -0.10 -24.71
N ILE A 42 2.09 -0.16 -23.40
CA ILE A 42 1.59 -1.35 -22.68
C ILE A 42 0.09 -1.26 -22.32
N GLY A 43 -0.60 -0.23 -22.80
CA GLY A 43 -2.04 -0.05 -22.64
C GLY A 43 -2.47 0.60 -21.32
N ALA A 44 -1.54 1.21 -20.56
CA ALA A 44 -1.88 1.95 -19.36
C ALA A 44 -2.47 3.33 -19.72
N ASP A 45 -3.54 3.73 -19.06
CA ASP A 45 -4.17 5.04 -19.21
C ASP A 45 -3.72 6.01 -18.12
N PHE A 46 -2.77 6.86 -18.46
CA PHE A 46 -2.26 7.91 -17.56
C PHE A 46 -2.76 9.31 -17.91
N SER A 47 -3.90 9.40 -18.58
CA SER A 47 -4.49 10.68 -18.99
C SER A 47 -4.96 11.55 -17.81
N MET A 48 -5.25 10.92 -16.67
CA MET A 48 -5.85 11.56 -15.48
C MET A 48 -7.19 12.28 -15.81
N THR A 49 -7.92 11.77 -16.79
CA THR A 49 -9.21 12.33 -17.22
C THR A 49 -10.41 11.65 -16.55
N SER A 50 -10.18 10.51 -15.90
CA SER A 50 -11.15 9.79 -15.08
C SER A 50 -10.54 9.43 -13.73
N LEU A 51 -11.37 9.03 -12.76
CA LEU A 51 -10.88 8.57 -11.44
C LEU A 51 -10.00 7.33 -11.60
N GLU A 52 -10.36 6.41 -12.49
CA GLU A 52 -9.61 5.19 -12.77
C GLU A 52 -8.23 5.49 -13.35
N SER A 53 -8.13 6.36 -14.35
CA SER A 53 -6.84 6.75 -14.95
C SER A 53 -5.96 7.53 -13.97
N PHE A 54 -6.58 8.33 -13.09
CA PHE A 54 -5.89 9.01 -12.00
C PHE A 54 -5.35 8.01 -10.98
N TYR A 55 -6.16 7.04 -10.55
CA TYR A 55 -5.76 5.97 -9.66
C TYR A 55 -4.62 5.15 -10.28
N GLU A 56 -4.75 4.73 -11.54
CA GLU A 56 -3.71 3.99 -12.25
C GLU A 56 -2.39 4.77 -12.31
N TYR A 57 -2.43 6.07 -12.54
CA TYR A 57 -1.23 6.91 -12.57
C TYR A 57 -0.45 6.90 -11.25
N TYR A 58 -1.14 7.00 -10.10
CA TYR A 58 -0.51 7.12 -8.79
C TYR A 58 -0.31 5.78 -8.07
N SER A 59 -1.01 4.71 -8.46
CA SER A 59 -0.89 3.42 -7.78
C SER A 59 0.49 2.79 -7.96
N THR A 60 1.01 2.20 -6.89
CA THR A 60 2.25 1.42 -6.88
C THR A 60 2.08 0.18 -6.04
N PRO A 61 2.75 -0.95 -6.38
CA PRO A 61 2.62 -2.17 -5.60
C PRO A 61 3.33 -2.08 -4.25
N TYR A 62 2.84 -2.83 -3.28
CA TYR A 62 3.55 -3.13 -2.05
C TYR A 62 3.54 -4.63 -1.76
N LEU A 63 4.46 -5.07 -0.92
CA LEU A 63 4.56 -6.44 -0.43
C LEU A 63 5.01 -6.42 1.03
N ILE A 64 4.31 -7.15 1.88
CA ILE A 64 4.77 -7.49 3.23
C ILE A 64 5.13 -8.97 3.20
N TRP A 65 6.40 -9.29 3.49
CA TRP A 65 6.93 -10.63 3.49
C TRP A 65 7.56 -10.94 4.85
N ALA A 66 7.45 -12.18 5.30
CA ALA A 66 8.05 -12.65 6.53
C ALA A 66 8.79 -13.98 6.31
N ASN A 67 9.94 -14.17 6.99
CA ASN A 67 10.62 -15.45 7.00
C ASN A 67 9.88 -16.47 7.87
N SER A 68 10.26 -17.73 7.78
CA SER A 68 9.65 -18.83 8.53
C SER A 68 9.65 -18.58 10.04
N ALA A 69 10.73 -18.03 10.59
CA ALA A 69 10.83 -17.71 12.02
C ALA A 69 9.81 -16.62 12.44
N ALA A 70 9.61 -15.59 11.64
CA ALA A 70 8.62 -14.55 11.93
C ALA A 70 7.18 -15.07 11.81
N LYS A 71 6.88 -15.89 10.80
CA LYS A 71 5.57 -16.52 10.61
C LYS A 71 5.18 -17.37 11.86
N GLU A 72 6.14 -18.13 12.39
CA GLU A 72 5.92 -18.93 13.60
C GLU A 72 5.64 -18.06 14.83
N VAL A 73 6.50 -17.07 15.09
CA VAL A 73 6.38 -16.18 16.27
C VAL A 73 5.11 -15.32 16.23
N LEU A 74 4.74 -14.82 15.04
CA LEU A 74 3.59 -13.94 14.86
C LEU A 74 2.28 -14.71 14.62
N ASN A 75 2.36 -16.03 14.42
CA ASN A 75 1.23 -16.89 14.08
C ASN A 75 0.43 -16.35 12.88
N ASN A 76 1.14 -15.91 11.85
CA ASN A 76 0.60 -15.37 10.61
C ASN A 76 1.47 -15.87 9.44
N ASP A 77 0.85 -16.39 8.39
CA ASP A 77 1.54 -16.87 7.19
C ASP A 77 1.94 -15.74 6.21
N PHE A 78 1.40 -14.53 6.41
CA PHE A 78 1.60 -13.37 5.55
C PHE A 78 1.19 -13.62 4.09
N GLU A 79 0.16 -14.45 3.89
CA GLU A 79 -0.42 -14.76 2.59
C GLU A 79 -1.79 -14.10 2.46
N GLY A 80 -2.04 -13.43 1.34
CA GLY A 80 -3.31 -12.80 1.05
C GLY A 80 -3.19 -11.52 0.23
N ASP A 81 -4.34 -10.91 0.00
CA ASP A 81 -4.43 -9.60 -0.65
C ASP A 81 -4.63 -8.53 0.43
N GLY A 82 -3.68 -7.63 0.57
CA GLY A 82 -3.73 -6.53 1.54
C GLY A 82 -4.64 -5.37 1.13
N GLY A 83 -5.18 -5.41 -0.09
CA GLY A 83 -6.03 -4.36 -0.64
C GLY A 83 -5.29 -3.06 -0.98
N ASP A 84 -6.06 -2.08 -1.41
CA ASP A 84 -5.55 -0.78 -1.82
C ASP A 84 -5.72 0.26 -0.71
N PHE A 85 -4.67 1.01 -0.46
CA PHE A 85 -4.68 2.09 0.53
C PHE A 85 -3.59 3.13 0.28
N SER A 86 -3.72 4.29 0.89
CA SER A 86 -2.69 5.32 0.84
C SER A 86 -1.40 4.91 1.56
N PRO A 87 -0.22 5.29 1.05
CA PRO A 87 1.07 4.95 1.66
C PRO A 87 1.20 5.33 3.13
N CYS A 88 0.47 6.35 3.60
CA CYS A 88 0.44 6.75 5.01
C CYS A 88 -0.12 5.65 5.95
N PHE A 89 -0.86 4.68 5.43
CA PHE A 89 -1.39 3.55 6.18
C PHE A 89 -0.51 2.29 6.11
N LEU A 90 0.60 2.30 5.37
CA LEU A 90 1.45 1.12 5.20
C LEU A 90 2.03 0.61 6.53
N MET A 91 2.47 1.51 7.41
CA MET A 91 2.93 1.11 8.74
C MET A 91 1.82 0.53 9.60
N GLN A 92 0.59 1.00 9.45
CA GLN A 92 -0.54 0.42 10.13
C GLN A 92 -0.83 -1.00 9.61
N GLU A 93 -0.82 -1.21 8.29
CA GLU A 93 -0.95 -2.54 7.71
C GLU A 93 0.09 -3.51 8.25
N LEU A 94 1.36 -3.11 8.31
CA LEU A 94 2.43 -3.91 8.92
C LEU A 94 2.12 -4.28 10.37
N PHE A 95 1.67 -3.31 11.18
CA PHE A 95 1.34 -3.55 12.58
C PHE A 95 0.13 -4.48 12.73
N ASP A 96 -0.87 -4.37 11.87
CA ASP A 96 -2.03 -5.26 11.86
C ASP A 96 -1.63 -6.69 11.48
N GLN A 97 -0.78 -6.88 10.47
CA GLN A 97 -0.24 -8.18 10.08
C GLN A 97 0.60 -8.83 11.19
N CYS A 98 1.34 -8.03 11.95
CA CYS A 98 2.14 -8.51 13.08
C CYS A 98 1.32 -8.68 14.39
N GLY A 99 0.05 -8.33 14.42
CA GLY A 99 -0.78 -8.36 15.63
C GLY A 99 -0.39 -7.32 16.68
N TRP A 100 0.28 -6.23 16.27
CA TRP A 100 0.74 -5.19 17.18
C TRP A 100 -0.27 -4.04 17.28
N THR A 101 -0.54 -3.59 18.52
CA THR A 101 -1.44 -2.45 18.73
C THR A 101 -0.89 -1.14 18.18
N GLY A 102 0.41 -0.93 18.32
CA GLY A 102 1.09 0.30 17.91
C GLY A 102 0.81 1.52 18.81
N PRO A 103 1.49 2.64 18.53
CA PRO A 103 1.27 3.91 19.20
C PRO A 103 -0.10 4.52 18.87
N SER A 104 -0.55 5.50 19.66
CA SER A 104 -1.87 6.14 19.52
C SER A 104 -2.12 6.71 18.11
N TYR A 105 -1.08 7.19 17.43
CA TYR A 105 -1.20 7.65 16.06
C TYR A 105 -1.65 6.53 15.11
N LEU A 106 -1.07 5.33 15.18
CA LEU A 106 -1.47 4.20 14.35
C LEU A 106 -2.86 3.67 14.71
N GLN A 107 -3.26 3.77 15.98
CA GLN A 107 -4.63 3.43 16.38
C GLN A 107 -5.65 4.40 15.77
N PHE A 108 -5.35 5.68 15.75
CA PHE A 108 -6.17 6.70 15.10
C PHE A 108 -6.23 6.51 13.58
N THR A 109 -5.09 6.29 12.93
CA THR A 109 -5.06 6.08 11.47
C THR A 109 -5.80 4.81 11.04
N ARG A 110 -6.00 3.84 11.95
CA ARG A 110 -6.84 2.66 11.69
C ARG A 110 -8.31 3.05 11.47
N GLU A 111 -8.85 3.95 12.29
CA GLU A 111 -10.22 4.44 12.14
C GLU A 111 -10.38 5.22 10.83
N VAL A 112 -9.41 6.07 10.50
CA VAL A 112 -9.39 6.80 9.23
C VAL A 112 -9.36 5.84 8.05
N ARG A 113 -8.46 4.85 8.06
CA ARG A 113 -8.36 3.85 7.00
C ARG A 113 -9.64 3.03 6.82
N GLN A 114 -10.33 2.69 7.89
CA GLN A 114 -11.62 1.99 7.82
C GLN A 114 -12.72 2.83 7.17
N ALA A 115 -12.70 4.14 7.37
CA ALA A 115 -13.65 5.05 6.78
C ALA A 115 -13.30 5.39 5.32
N THR A 116 -12.01 5.52 5.01
CA THR A 116 -11.51 5.80 3.66
C THR A 116 -10.08 5.25 3.49
N PRO A 117 -9.93 4.05 2.89
CA PRO A 117 -8.62 3.41 2.73
C PRO A 117 -7.64 4.23 1.90
N LEU A 118 -8.13 5.00 0.92
CA LEU A 118 -7.31 5.84 0.07
C LEU A 118 -7.69 7.30 0.23
N VAL A 119 -6.68 8.13 0.49
CA VAL A 119 -6.81 9.60 0.55
C VAL A 119 -5.68 10.19 -0.27
N HIS A 120 -6.02 10.93 -1.32
CA HIS A 120 -5.05 11.63 -2.15
C HIS A 120 -5.28 13.15 -2.09
N GLN A 121 -4.20 13.93 -2.00
CA GLN A 121 -4.24 15.39 -1.84
C GLN A 121 -4.97 16.14 -2.96
N GLN A 122 -5.18 15.52 -4.11
CA GLN A 122 -5.90 16.10 -5.25
C GLN A 122 -7.36 15.65 -5.32
N GLY A 123 -7.91 15.10 -4.24
CA GLY A 123 -9.31 14.72 -4.16
C GLY A 123 -9.62 13.40 -4.87
N LEU A 124 -8.81 12.37 -4.64
CA LEU A 124 -9.16 10.99 -4.98
C LEU A 124 -9.25 10.18 -3.69
N TYR A 125 -10.33 9.46 -3.54
CA TYR A 125 -10.61 8.65 -2.36
C TYR A 125 -11.10 7.27 -2.76
N LEU A 126 -10.96 6.31 -1.85
CA LEU A 126 -11.56 4.99 -1.96
C LEU A 126 -12.56 4.83 -0.81
N THR A 127 -13.77 4.43 -1.14
CA THR A 127 -14.79 4.11 -0.14
C THR A 127 -14.50 2.74 0.50
N PRO A 128 -15.07 2.41 1.68
CA PRO A 128 -14.88 1.10 2.32
C PRO A 128 -15.33 -0.09 1.46
N ASP A 129 -16.25 0.11 0.53
CA ASP A 129 -16.74 -0.90 -0.42
C ASP A 129 -15.93 -0.93 -1.73
N GLY A 130 -14.79 -0.20 -1.78
CA GLY A 130 -13.83 -0.26 -2.88
C GLY A 130 -14.20 0.58 -4.12
N GLN A 131 -15.05 1.61 -3.97
CA GLN A 131 -15.39 2.50 -5.07
C GLN A 131 -14.53 3.76 -5.06
N LEU A 132 -14.00 4.15 -6.22
CA LEU A 132 -13.30 5.42 -6.38
C LEU A 132 -14.30 6.58 -6.37
N THR A 133 -13.96 7.67 -5.67
CA THR A 133 -14.76 8.88 -5.59
C THR A 133 -13.88 10.12 -5.47
N ASP A 134 -14.38 11.26 -5.90
CA ASP A 134 -13.76 12.59 -5.71
C ASP A 134 -14.38 13.38 -4.56
N THR A 135 -15.38 12.79 -3.88
CA THR A 135 -16.11 13.40 -2.77
C THR A 135 -16.16 12.46 -1.57
N LEU A 136 -16.17 13.03 -0.39
CA LEU A 136 -16.39 12.31 0.87
C LEU A 136 -17.62 12.83 1.57
N GLU A 137 -18.30 11.95 2.31
CA GLU A 137 -19.37 12.31 3.22
C GLU A 137 -18.84 13.16 4.40
N GLU A 138 -19.67 13.99 5.01
CA GLU A 138 -19.29 14.90 6.08
C GLU A 138 -18.64 14.18 7.27
N GLU A 139 -19.09 12.99 7.58
CA GLU A 139 -18.52 12.14 8.64
C GLU A 139 -17.09 11.72 8.34
N GLN A 140 -16.79 11.31 7.11
CA GLN A 140 -15.45 10.95 6.66
C GLN A 140 -14.52 12.16 6.63
N LEU A 141 -15.02 13.31 6.17
CA LEU A 141 -14.28 14.57 6.17
C LEU A 141 -13.87 14.98 7.60
N SER A 142 -14.73 14.76 8.58
CA SER A 142 -14.44 15.11 9.98
C SER A 142 -13.27 14.30 10.57
N LEU A 143 -13.04 13.07 10.09
CA LEU A 143 -11.92 12.22 10.50
C LEU A 143 -10.58 12.65 9.88
N ILE A 144 -10.61 13.23 8.67
CA ILE A 144 -9.40 13.60 7.93
C ILE A 144 -8.91 15.01 8.30
N HIS A 145 -9.80 15.88 8.72
CA HIS A 145 -9.53 17.30 8.99
C HIS A 145 -9.22 17.62 10.47
N ILE A 146 -8.86 16.64 11.29
CA ILE A 146 -8.47 16.84 12.68
C ILE A 146 -7.09 17.48 12.81
#